data_ad5996a304b6fc6b4b2b7759d9714eae
#
_entry.id   ad5996a304b6fc6b4b2b7759d9714eae
#
_cell.length_a   1.000
_cell.length_b   1.000
_cell.length_c   1.000
_cell.angle_alpha   90.00
_cell.angle_beta   90.00
_cell.angle_gamma   90.00
#
_symmetry.space_group_name_H-M   'P 1'
#
loop_
_entity.id
_entity.type
_entity.pdbx_description
1 polymer ?
#
loop_
_entity_poly.entity_id
_entity_poly.type
_entity_poly.pdbx_seq_one_letter_code
_entity_poly.pdbx_strand_id
1 'polypeptide(L)'
;ARRQRQMCIRDRKKGVFGLATQLYGITFKENKEIPVYHPEVEAYEVYDADGKFLSILYTDFHPRDGKQSGAWMNSIKEQYRDQDGKDSRPQIIIVMNFTRPTETKPSLLTFDEVNTLLHEFGHALHGMFAEGSYASLSGTNVYRDFVELPSQLMENWLTEKEFLDQIAIHYKTGEKIPQELVQKLIDASNFNAGYACCRQLSFGFLDMAWHTRTEPFGEDVISFEKEAWKQTVIVPEVPGTLMSSSFGHIFSGGYSAGYYGYKWAEVLDADAFSVFKETGIFNRETARSFRKNILSKGGTEDPDILYKRFRGKDAEIGALLKRNGIEPGGPSASVQSRMQV
;
A
#
# COMPACT_ATOMS: atom_id res chain seq x y z
N ALA A 1 4.92 -21.00 16.17
CA ALA A 1 5.13 -19.66 15.55
C ALA A 1 3.87 -19.15 14.82
N ARG A 2 3.20 -19.96 13.98
CA ARG A 2 1.96 -19.53 13.27
C ARG A 2 0.79 -19.20 14.21
N ARG A 3 0.67 -19.83 15.38
CA ARG A 3 -0.44 -19.61 16.33
C ARG A 3 -0.31 -18.33 17.17
N GLN A 4 0.87 -17.76 17.30
CA GLN A 4 1.12 -16.53 18.08
C GLN A 4 0.97 -15.24 17.27
N ARG A 5 0.86 -15.33 15.94
CA ARG A 5 0.80 -14.19 15.01
C ARG A 5 -0.62 -13.69 14.70
N GLN A 6 -1.63 -14.24 15.32
CA GLN A 6 -3.02 -13.92 15.00
C GLN A 6 -3.55 -12.84 15.94
N MET A 7 -3.98 -11.75 15.38
CA MET A 7 -4.39 -10.53 16.05
C MET A 7 -5.85 -10.18 15.70
N CYS A 8 -6.66 -9.77 16.68
CA CYS A 8 -8.08 -9.49 16.47
C CYS A 8 -8.33 -8.31 15.50
N ILE A 9 -9.18 -8.46 14.49
CA ILE A 9 -9.49 -7.44 13.48
C ILE A 9 -10.02 -6.15 14.10
N ARG A 10 -10.83 -6.23 15.16
CA ARG A 10 -11.39 -5.06 15.83
C ARG A 10 -10.29 -4.18 16.45
N ASP A 11 -9.28 -4.80 17.03
CA ASP A 11 -8.15 -4.08 17.64
C ASP A 11 -7.24 -3.50 16.56
N ARG A 12 -7.13 -4.16 15.38
CA ARG A 12 -6.36 -3.67 14.23
C ARG A 12 -6.99 -2.46 13.59
N LYS A 13 -8.30 -2.50 13.34
CA LYS A 13 -9.04 -1.35 12.85
C LYS A 13 -8.84 -0.15 13.78
N LYS A 14 -9.00 -0.36 15.10
CA LYS A 14 -8.71 0.68 16.10
C LYS A 14 -7.26 1.15 16.07
N GLY A 15 -6.31 0.24 15.87
CA GLY A 15 -4.88 0.56 15.79
C GLY A 15 -4.52 1.37 14.55
N VAL A 16 -5.06 0.99 13.38
CA VAL A 16 -4.83 1.71 12.11
C VAL A 16 -5.50 3.10 12.14
N PHE A 17 -6.73 3.19 12.66
CA PHE A 17 -7.40 4.47 12.88
C PHE A 17 -6.64 5.32 13.91
N GLY A 18 -6.14 4.68 14.98
CA GLY A 18 -5.30 5.31 16.00
C GLY A 18 -4.00 5.88 15.43
N LEU A 19 -3.37 5.18 14.48
CA LEU A 19 -2.20 5.67 13.76
C LEU A 19 -2.53 6.96 13.00
N ALA A 20 -3.61 6.97 12.25
CA ALA A 20 -4.05 8.18 11.53
C ALA A 20 -4.39 9.33 12.49
N THR A 21 -4.99 9.02 13.65
CA THR A 21 -5.25 10.03 14.70
C THR A 21 -3.94 10.59 15.26
N GLN A 22 -2.93 9.75 15.50
CA GLN A 22 -1.64 10.19 15.99
C GLN A 22 -0.91 11.08 14.97
N LEU A 23 -0.91 10.68 13.69
CA LEU A 23 -0.22 11.38 12.62
C LEU A 23 -0.93 12.68 12.20
N TYR A 24 -2.24 12.60 12.00
CA TYR A 24 -3.00 13.67 11.33
C TYR A 24 -4.05 14.34 12.22
N GLY A 25 -4.34 13.78 13.39
CA GLY A 25 -5.36 14.30 14.30
C GLY A 25 -6.80 13.96 13.90
N ILE A 26 -7.01 13.21 12.82
CA ILE A 26 -8.36 12.83 12.36
C ILE A 26 -9.01 11.81 13.30
N THR A 27 -10.34 11.82 13.34
CA THR A 27 -11.14 10.91 14.17
C THR A 27 -12.20 10.20 13.36
N PHE A 28 -12.57 8.99 13.80
CA PHE A 28 -13.50 8.11 13.11
C PHE A 28 -14.67 7.80 14.03
N LYS A 29 -15.89 8.09 13.57
CA LYS A 29 -17.13 7.81 14.30
C LYS A 29 -18.00 6.87 13.48
N GLU A 30 -18.21 5.65 13.95
CA GLU A 30 -19.15 4.73 13.32
C GLU A 30 -20.55 5.34 13.29
N ASN A 31 -21.18 5.32 12.11
CA ASN A 31 -22.56 5.79 11.92
C ASN A 31 -23.38 4.73 11.19
N LYS A 32 -24.28 4.09 11.92
CA LYS A 32 -25.16 3.01 11.44
C LYS A 32 -26.37 3.51 10.63
N GLU A 33 -26.61 4.82 10.60
CA GLU A 33 -27.67 5.44 9.82
C GLU A 33 -27.27 5.64 8.35
N ILE A 34 -25.96 5.57 8.07
CA ILE A 34 -25.44 5.66 6.69
C ILE A 34 -25.81 4.35 5.96
N PRO A 35 -26.49 4.43 4.79
CA PRO A 35 -26.81 3.25 4.00
C PRO A 35 -25.57 2.49 3.57
N VAL A 36 -25.61 1.16 3.70
CA VAL A 36 -24.55 0.25 3.27
C VAL A 36 -25.12 -0.80 2.31
N TYR A 37 -24.32 -1.25 1.37
CA TYR A 37 -24.76 -2.21 0.34
C TYR A 37 -24.78 -3.67 0.83
N HIS A 38 -24.20 -3.95 1.99
CA HIS A 38 -24.19 -5.28 2.63
C HIS A 38 -24.14 -5.12 4.16
N PRO A 39 -24.84 -5.99 4.94
CA PRO A 39 -24.91 -5.87 6.41
C PRO A 39 -23.57 -5.92 7.15
N GLU A 40 -22.53 -6.52 6.53
CA GLU A 40 -21.19 -6.61 7.12
C GLU A 40 -20.32 -5.37 6.83
N VAL A 41 -20.80 -4.45 6.00
CA VAL A 41 -20.10 -3.20 5.72
C VAL A 41 -20.35 -2.22 6.85
N GLU A 42 -19.28 -1.61 7.34
CA GLU A 42 -19.37 -0.55 8.35
C GLU A 42 -19.06 0.80 7.70
N ALA A 43 -19.78 1.84 8.12
CA ALA A 43 -19.58 3.20 7.65
C ALA A 43 -19.13 4.12 8.81
N TYR A 44 -18.15 4.97 8.53
CA TYR A 44 -17.57 5.90 9.48
C TYR A 44 -17.63 7.32 8.95
N GLU A 45 -18.13 8.24 9.74
CA GLU A 45 -17.87 9.67 9.56
C GLU A 45 -16.45 9.96 10.02
N VAL A 46 -15.65 10.58 9.15
CA VAL A 46 -14.29 11.00 9.44
C VAL A 46 -14.26 12.51 9.62
N TYR A 47 -13.66 12.96 10.71
CA TYR A 47 -13.54 14.37 11.05
C TYR A 47 -12.07 14.78 11.13
N ASP A 48 -11.76 15.96 10.64
CA ASP A 48 -10.42 16.54 10.73
C ASP A 48 -10.07 16.98 12.16
N ALA A 49 -8.82 17.33 12.39
CA ALA A 49 -8.31 17.77 13.69
C ALA A 49 -9.03 19.01 14.25
N ASP A 50 -9.61 19.84 13.39
CA ASP A 50 -10.42 21.01 13.77
C ASP A 50 -11.91 20.67 13.97
N GLY A 51 -12.27 19.40 13.88
CA GLY A 51 -13.65 18.89 14.04
C GLY A 51 -14.53 19.04 12.80
N LYS A 52 -14.01 19.53 11.67
CA LYS A 52 -14.77 19.58 10.42
C LYS A 52 -14.92 18.21 9.79
N PHE A 53 -16.08 17.98 9.15
CA PHE A 53 -16.34 16.78 8.40
C PHE A 53 -15.35 16.66 7.23
N LEU A 54 -14.65 15.51 7.15
CA LEU A 54 -13.62 15.23 6.16
C LEU A 54 -14.09 14.26 5.08
N SER A 55 -14.69 13.13 5.48
CA SER A 55 -15.06 12.07 4.54
C SER A 55 -16.04 11.09 5.17
N ILE A 56 -16.66 10.24 4.34
CA ILE A 56 -17.21 8.94 4.76
C ILE A 56 -16.20 7.85 4.38
N LEU A 57 -15.89 6.97 5.34
CA LEU A 57 -15.09 5.78 5.09
C LEU A 57 -15.96 4.53 5.29
N TYR A 58 -16.07 3.70 4.24
CA TYR A 58 -16.68 2.38 4.34
C TYR A 58 -15.60 1.31 4.46
N THR A 59 -15.87 0.27 5.26
CA THR A 59 -14.98 -0.88 5.43
C THR A 59 -15.75 -2.18 5.16
N ASP A 60 -15.23 -2.99 4.22
CA ASP A 60 -15.80 -4.27 3.82
C ASP A 60 -14.71 -5.35 3.93
N PHE A 61 -14.66 -6.06 5.05
CA PHE A 61 -13.48 -6.83 5.46
C PHE A 61 -13.56 -8.34 5.24
N HIS A 62 -14.73 -8.90 4.96
CA HIS A 62 -14.88 -10.35 4.91
C HIS A 62 -15.26 -10.88 3.53
N PRO A 63 -14.76 -12.06 3.14
CA PRO A 63 -15.15 -12.71 1.89
C PRO A 63 -16.62 -13.15 1.94
N ARG A 64 -17.28 -13.19 0.80
CA ARG A 64 -18.62 -13.75 0.59
C ARG A 64 -18.83 -14.14 -0.87
N ASP A 65 -19.88 -14.85 -1.16
CA ASP A 65 -20.24 -15.22 -2.53
C ASP A 65 -20.43 -13.94 -3.39
N GLY A 66 -19.87 -13.97 -4.59
CA GLY A 66 -19.91 -12.85 -5.52
C GLY A 66 -18.93 -11.70 -5.23
N LYS A 67 -18.17 -11.74 -4.13
CA LYS A 67 -17.11 -10.77 -3.85
C LYS A 67 -15.79 -11.23 -4.47
N GLN A 68 -15.17 -10.36 -5.24
CA GLN A 68 -13.85 -10.63 -5.83
C GLN A 68 -12.79 -10.81 -4.73
N SER A 69 -11.83 -11.72 -4.96
CA SER A 69 -10.68 -11.93 -4.09
C SER A 69 -9.67 -10.78 -4.18
N GLY A 70 -8.80 -10.66 -3.17
CA GLY A 70 -7.80 -9.60 -3.07
C GLY A 70 -8.27 -8.48 -2.14
N ALA A 71 -7.64 -7.33 -2.27
CA ALA A 71 -7.97 -6.12 -1.53
C ALA A 71 -7.85 -4.91 -2.46
N TRP A 72 -8.62 -3.87 -2.20
CA TRP A 72 -8.56 -2.62 -2.97
C TRP A 72 -9.24 -1.47 -2.22
N MET A 73 -8.86 -0.26 -2.59
CA MET A 73 -9.57 0.97 -2.26
C MET A 73 -10.30 1.48 -3.50
N ASN A 74 -11.50 2.03 -3.30
CA ASN A 74 -12.23 2.78 -4.32
C ASN A 74 -12.85 4.06 -3.76
N SER A 75 -13.04 5.05 -4.63
CA SER A 75 -13.88 6.21 -4.35
C SER A 75 -15.32 5.92 -4.82
N ILE A 76 -16.27 5.88 -3.89
CA ILE A 76 -17.70 5.87 -4.23
C ILE A 76 -18.10 7.25 -4.75
N LYS A 77 -17.48 8.28 -4.19
CA LYS A 77 -17.61 9.66 -4.59
C LYS A 77 -16.26 10.35 -4.40
N GLU A 78 -15.80 11.03 -5.44
CA GLU A 78 -14.60 11.85 -5.37
C GLU A 78 -14.85 13.18 -4.65
N GLN A 79 -13.77 13.79 -4.16
CA GLN A 79 -13.81 15.18 -3.70
C GLN A 79 -13.78 16.12 -4.92
N TYR A 80 -14.57 17.18 -4.88
CA TYR A 80 -14.55 18.25 -5.88
C TYR A 80 -15.14 19.53 -5.31
N ARG A 81 -14.98 20.65 -6.01
CA ARG A 81 -15.74 21.88 -5.76
C ARG A 81 -16.86 22.01 -6.78
N ASP A 82 -18.08 22.31 -6.29
CA ASP A 82 -19.22 22.57 -7.17
C ASP A 82 -19.12 23.96 -7.81
N GLN A 83 -20.14 24.30 -8.62
CA GLN A 83 -20.21 25.58 -9.34
C GLN A 83 -20.24 26.80 -8.40
N ASP A 84 -20.73 26.63 -7.16
CA ASP A 84 -20.79 27.64 -6.13
C ASP A 84 -19.50 27.69 -5.27
N GLY A 85 -18.50 26.87 -5.61
CA GLY A 85 -17.23 26.74 -4.90
C GLY A 85 -17.34 25.96 -3.59
N LYS A 86 -18.47 25.31 -3.32
CA LYS A 86 -18.65 24.48 -2.13
C LYS A 86 -17.90 23.17 -2.26
N ASP A 87 -17.15 22.83 -1.21
CA ASP A 87 -16.38 21.60 -1.14
C ASP A 87 -17.30 20.38 -0.93
N SER A 88 -17.31 19.49 -1.89
CA SER A 88 -18.00 18.19 -1.85
C SER A 88 -17.05 17.11 -1.38
N ARG A 89 -17.17 16.72 -0.10
CA ARG A 89 -16.25 15.76 0.50
C ARG A 89 -16.43 14.32 -0.04
N PRO A 90 -15.32 13.54 -0.09
CA PRO A 90 -15.30 12.22 -0.70
C PRO A 90 -16.00 11.17 0.15
N GLN A 91 -16.37 10.06 -0.52
CA GLN A 91 -16.80 8.81 0.10
C GLN A 91 -15.90 7.69 -0.39
N ILE A 92 -15.15 7.12 0.54
CA ILE A 92 -14.08 6.16 0.26
C ILE A 92 -14.47 4.80 0.80
N ILE A 93 -14.11 3.75 0.09
CA ILE A 93 -14.28 2.37 0.56
C ILE A 93 -12.97 1.60 0.49
N ILE A 94 -12.68 0.81 1.52
CA ILE A 94 -11.64 -0.21 1.50
C ILE A 94 -12.27 -1.59 1.60
N VAL A 95 -11.89 -2.47 0.69
CA VAL A 95 -12.44 -3.82 0.55
C VAL A 95 -11.34 -4.84 0.76
N MET A 96 -11.61 -5.85 1.59
CA MET A 96 -10.67 -6.90 1.96
C MET A 96 -11.36 -8.27 1.95
N ASN A 97 -10.57 -9.33 2.08
CA ASN A 97 -11.06 -10.70 2.20
C ASN A 97 -10.37 -11.39 3.39
N PHE A 98 -10.48 -10.79 4.58
CA PHE A 98 -9.86 -11.31 5.80
C PHE A 98 -10.55 -12.55 6.33
N THR A 99 -9.77 -13.41 7.00
CA THR A 99 -10.27 -14.60 7.69
C THR A 99 -11.42 -14.24 8.63
N ARG A 100 -12.56 -14.92 8.46
CA ARG A 100 -13.76 -14.71 9.29
C ARG A 100 -13.52 -15.11 10.75
N PRO A 101 -14.23 -14.49 11.71
CA PRO A 101 -14.30 -15.03 13.07
C PRO A 101 -15.02 -16.39 13.07
N THR A 102 -14.74 -17.20 14.10
CA THR A 102 -15.49 -18.42 14.41
C THR A 102 -16.24 -18.23 15.72
N GLU A 103 -17.12 -19.18 16.08
CA GLU A 103 -17.84 -19.14 17.36
C GLU A 103 -16.90 -19.04 18.58
N THR A 104 -15.70 -19.61 18.48
CA THR A 104 -14.74 -19.70 19.59
C THR A 104 -13.54 -18.78 19.48
N LYS A 105 -13.35 -18.10 18.32
CA LYS A 105 -12.20 -17.24 18.07
C LYS A 105 -12.61 -15.99 17.28
N PRO A 106 -12.12 -14.80 17.67
CA PRO A 106 -12.30 -13.61 16.87
C PRO A 106 -11.57 -13.76 15.51
N SER A 107 -11.91 -12.93 14.55
CA SER A 107 -11.12 -12.82 13.31
C SER A 107 -9.69 -12.39 13.67
N LEU A 108 -8.76 -13.30 13.50
CA LEU A 108 -7.36 -13.10 13.83
C LEU A 108 -6.56 -12.92 12.53
N LEU A 109 -6.01 -11.74 12.32
CA LEU A 109 -5.25 -11.40 11.12
C LEU A 109 -3.81 -11.92 11.21
N THR A 110 -3.29 -12.37 10.07
CA THR A 110 -1.86 -12.62 9.88
C THR A 110 -1.09 -11.29 9.74
N PHE A 111 0.24 -11.35 9.75
CA PHE A 111 1.07 -10.19 9.48
C PHE A 111 0.77 -9.59 8.09
N ASP A 112 0.66 -10.44 7.07
CA ASP A 112 0.38 -10.01 5.69
C ASP A 112 -1.00 -9.38 5.55
N GLU A 113 -2.03 -9.90 6.27
CA GLU A 113 -3.36 -9.28 6.28
C GLU A 113 -3.35 -7.90 6.96
N VAL A 114 -2.55 -7.70 8.01
CA VAL A 114 -2.39 -6.37 8.63
C VAL A 114 -1.59 -5.43 7.72
N ASN A 115 -0.58 -5.94 7.01
CA ASN A 115 0.14 -5.17 6.00
C ASN A 115 -0.81 -4.69 4.90
N THR A 116 -1.65 -5.59 4.37
CA THR A 116 -2.68 -5.25 3.39
C THR A 116 -3.65 -4.18 3.94
N LEU A 117 -4.05 -4.28 5.21
CA LEU A 117 -4.91 -3.26 5.82
C LEU A 117 -4.26 -1.88 5.86
N LEU A 118 -2.98 -1.80 6.23
CA LEU A 118 -2.22 -0.55 6.22
C LEU A 118 -2.07 0.00 4.80
N HIS A 119 -1.80 -0.87 3.84
CA HIS A 119 -1.71 -0.53 2.42
C HIS A 119 -3.00 0.14 1.92
N GLU A 120 -4.13 -0.55 2.01
CA GLU A 120 -5.42 -0.01 1.53
C GLU A 120 -5.86 1.23 2.33
N PHE A 121 -5.47 1.29 3.60
CA PHE A 121 -5.72 2.47 4.41
C PHE A 121 -4.86 3.67 3.98
N GLY A 122 -3.66 3.45 3.45
CA GLY A 122 -2.84 4.49 2.83
C GLY A 122 -3.51 5.09 1.60
N HIS A 123 -4.09 4.26 0.73
CA HIS A 123 -4.94 4.72 -0.37
C HIS A 123 -6.19 5.47 0.14
N ALA A 124 -6.82 4.96 1.20
CA ALA A 124 -7.97 5.63 1.79
C ALA A 124 -7.63 7.03 2.33
N LEU A 125 -6.48 7.20 2.98
CA LEU A 125 -5.98 8.50 3.41
C LEU A 125 -5.77 9.44 2.22
N HIS A 126 -5.21 8.93 1.11
CA HIS A 126 -5.03 9.70 -0.13
C HIS A 126 -6.37 10.21 -0.68
N GLY A 127 -7.40 9.34 -0.69
CA GLY A 127 -8.75 9.73 -1.09
C GLY A 127 -9.44 10.70 -0.12
N MET A 128 -9.37 10.42 1.19
CA MET A 128 -10.05 11.23 2.21
C MET A 128 -9.47 12.64 2.36
N PHE A 129 -8.16 12.80 2.20
CA PHE A 129 -7.48 14.10 2.33
C PHE A 129 -7.50 14.95 1.08
N ALA A 130 -8.09 14.48 -0.03
CA ALA A 130 -8.14 15.24 -1.27
C ALA A 130 -8.71 16.64 -1.09
N GLU A 131 -8.03 17.63 -1.67
CA GLU A 131 -8.37 19.05 -1.66
C GLU A 131 -8.11 19.67 -3.03
N GLY A 132 -8.99 19.38 -3.98
CA GLY A 132 -8.90 19.87 -5.35
C GLY A 132 -10.17 20.55 -5.82
N SER A 133 -10.16 21.06 -7.04
CA SER A 133 -11.35 21.63 -7.69
C SER A 133 -12.08 20.60 -8.54
N TYR A 134 -11.36 19.64 -9.11
CA TYR A 134 -11.88 18.68 -10.10
C TYR A 134 -11.84 17.25 -9.58
N ALA A 135 -12.96 16.54 -9.67
CA ALA A 135 -13.07 15.14 -9.27
C ALA A 135 -12.06 14.23 -9.99
N SER A 136 -11.79 14.48 -11.26
CA SER A 136 -10.86 13.71 -12.10
C SER A 136 -9.38 13.84 -11.68
N LEU A 137 -9.06 14.81 -10.83
CA LEU A 137 -7.71 15.03 -10.28
C LEU A 137 -7.66 14.79 -8.77
N SER A 138 -8.73 14.22 -8.18
CA SER A 138 -8.88 14.04 -6.76
C SER A 138 -8.25 12.73 -6.27
N GLY A 139 -7.70 12.76 -5.07
CA GLY A 139 -7.24 11.57 -4.34
C GLY A 139 -6.28 10.69 -5.14
N THR A 140 -6.68 9.44 -5.39
CA THR A 140 -5.87 8.45 -6.11
C THR A 140 -5.87 8.60 -7.64
N ASN A 141 -6.52 9.64 -8.19
CA ASN A 141 -6.46 9.98 -9.61
C ASN A 141 -5.13 10.70 -9.94
N VAL A 142 -4.04 9.97 -9.84
CA VAL A 142 -2.66 10.39 -10.06
C VAL A 142 -2.00 9.52 -11.14
N TYR A 143 -0.79 9.88 -11.57
CA TYR A 143 0.00 8.98 -12.41
C TYR A 143 0.17 7.62 -11.74
N ARG A 144 0.11 6.55 -12.55
CA ARG A 144 0.04 5.18 -12.06
C ARG A 144 1.28 4.76 -11.26
N ASP A 145 2.45 5.28 -11.57
CA ASP A 145 3.70 5.03 -10.86
C ASP A 145 3.87 5.86 -9.57
N PHE A 146 2.89 6.71 -9.24
CA PHE A 146 2.87 7.48 -8.00
C PHE A 146 1.79 7.04 -7.02
N VAL A 147 0.77 6.32 -7.50
CA VAL A 147 -0.43 5.98 -6.71
C VAL A 147 -0.10 5.10 -5.49
N GLU A 148 0.94 4.26 -5.58
CA GLU A 148 1.34 3.35 -4.50
C GLU A 148 2.22 3.99 -3.42
N LEU A 149 2.68 5.23 -3.60
CA LEU A 149 3.48 5.89 -2.56
C LEU A 149 2.75 5.99 -1.20
N PRO A 150 1.50 6.47 -1.12
CA PRO A 150 0.80 6.57 0.16
C PRO A 150 0.48 5.20 0.79
N SER A 151 0.13 4.20 -0.01
CA SER A 151 -0.18 2.86 0.46
C SER A 151 1.05 2.14 1.02
N GLN A 152 2.13 2.10 0.25
CA GLN A 152 3.39 1.47 0.67
C GLN A 152 4.06 2.23 1.81
N LEU A 153 3.92 3.55 1.89
CA LEU A 153 4.42 4.31 3.04
C LEU A 153 3.80 3.82 4.35
N MET A 154 2.49 3.57 4.38
CA MET A 154 1.80 3.12 5.59
C MET A 154 2.25 1.74 6.06
N GLU A 155 2.69 0.87 5.17
CA GLU A 155 3.21 -0.47 5.50
C GLU A 155 4.44 -0.42 6.43
N ASN A 156 5.26 0.64 6.32
CA ASN A 156 6.50 0.76 7.10
C ASN A 156 6.26 0.74 8.62
N TRP A 157 5.13 1.25 9.11
CA TRP A 157 4.81 1.20 10.55
C TRP A 157 4.71 -0.22 11.09
N LEU A 158 4.41 -1.22 10.25
CA LEU A 158 4.25 -2.60 10.70
C LEU A 158 5.56 -3.27 11.17
N THR A 159 6.70 -2.67 10.88
CA THR A 159 8.01 -3.11 11.42
C THR A 159 8.49 -2.27 12.60
N GLU A 160 7.77 -1.20 12.96
CA GLU A 160 8.14 -0.32 14.04
C GLU A 160 7.56 -0.80 15.38
N LYS A 161 8.47 -1.05 16.34
CA LYS A 161 8.11 -1.58 17.67
C LYS A 161 7.08 -0.71 18.39
N GLU A 162 7.22 0.60 18.29
CA GLU A 162 6.33 1.55 18.95
C GLU A 162 4.88 1.47 18.43
N PHE A 163 4.69 1.18 17.16
CA PHE A 163 3.37 0.92 16.58
C PHE A 163 2.90 -0.50 16.90
N LEU A 164 3.77 -1.50 16.78
CA LEU A 164 3.42 -2.89 17.10
C LEU A 164 2.99 -3.04 18.56
N ASP A 165 3.57 -2.31 19.49
CA ASP A 165 3.16 -2.32 20.90
C ASP A 165 1.73 -1.83 21.14
N GLN A 166 1.16 -1.07 20.21
CA GLN A 166 -0.22 -0.60 20.27
C GLN A 166 -1.19 -1.61 19.66
N ILE A 167 -0.75 -2.37 18.68
CA ILE A 167 -1.63 -3.23 17.90
C ILE A 167 -1.35 -4.73 18.10
N ALA A 168 -0.12 -5.14 18.36
CA ALA A 168 0.27 -6.54 18.46
C ALA A 168 0.10 -7.07 19.91
N ILE A 169 -1.12 -7.05 20.38
CA ILE A 169 -1.50 -7.49 21.73
C ILE A 169 -2.15 -8.88 21.62
N HIS A 170 -1.72 -9.80 22.49
CA HIS A 170 -2.26 -11.15 22.52
C HIS A 170 -3.71 -11.15 23.03
N TYR A 171 -4.62 -11.64 22.20
CA TYR A 171 -6.07 -11.51 22.41
C TYR A 171 -6.65 -12.16 23.70
N LYS A 172 -5.89 -13.09 24.35
CA LYS A 172 -6.28 -13.73 25.62
C LYS A 172 -5.55 -13.16 26.81
N THR A 173 -4.23 -12.90 26.69
CA THR A 173 -3.37 -12.52 27.82
C THR A 173 -3.18 -11.02 27.95
N GLY A 174 -3.42 -10.24 26.88
CA GLY A 174 -3.14 -8.81 26.86
C GLY A 174 -1.65 -8.46 26.75
N GLU A 175 -0.77 -9.45 26.57
CA GLU A 175 0.67 -9.24 26.43
C GLU A 175 1.02 -8.67 25.06
N LYS A 176 1.98 -7.74 25.03
CA LYS A 176 2.54 -7.19 23.81
C LYS A 176 3.43 -8.22 23.10
N ILE A 177 3.61 -8.07 21.79
CA ILE A 177 4.54 -8.89 21.04
C ILE A 177 5.97 -8.72 21.59
N PRO A 178 6.70 -9.82 21.92
CA PRO A 178 8.10 -9.74 22.36
C PRO A 178 9.00 -9.16 21.28
N GLN A 179 9.99 -8.35 21.68
CA GLN A 179 10.97 -7.74 20.75
C GLN A 179 11.69 -8.79 19.89
N GLU A 180 12.02 -9.95 20.46
CA GLU A 180 12.66 -11.05 19.72
C GLU A 180 11.80 -11.54 18.54
N LEU A 181 10.47 -11.56 18.69
CA LEU A 181 9.57 -11.94 17.60
C LEU A 181 9.46 -10.84 16.52
N VAL A 182 9.52 -9.58 16.93
CA VAL A 182 9.57 -8.46 15.96
C VAL A 182 10.86 -8.54 15.14
N GLN A 183 12.00 -8.79 15.76
CA GLN A 183 13.27 -8.95 15.04
C GLN A 183 13.23 -10.14 14.08
N LYS A 184 12.70 -11.28 14.51
CA LYS A 184 12.50 -12.44 13.62
C LYS A 184 11.58 -12.16 12.43
N LEU A 185 10.60 -11.27 12.57
CA LEU A 185 9.76 -10.85 11.44
C LEU A 185 10.56 -10.02 10.45
N ILE A 186 11.38 -9.07 10.94
CA ILE A 186 12.25 -8.23 10.12
C ILE A 186 13.31 -9.10 9.40
N ASP A 187 13.95 -10.02 10.10
CA ASP A 187 14.95 -10.93 9.52
C ASP A 187 14.33 -11.83 8.45
N ALA A 188 13.09 -12.31 8.69
CA ALA A 188 12.36 -13.14 7.74
C ALA A 188 11.92 -12.36 6.48
N SER A 189 11.65 -11.05 6.58
CA SER A 189 11.30 -10.23 5.42
C SER A 189 12.46 -10.08 4.45
N ASN A 190 13.69 -10.14 4.94
CA ASN A 190 14.90 -10.03 4.12
C ASN A 190 15.41 -11.36 3.57
N PHE A 191 14.89 -12.50 4.05
CA PHE A 191 15.42 -13.82 3.70
C PHE A 191 15.42 -14.12 2.20
N ASN A 192 14.36 -13.74 1.49
CA ASN A 192 14.21 -13.92 0.04
C ASN A 192 14.04 -12.58 -0.70
N ALA A 193 14.56 -11.47 -0.16
CA ALA A 193 14.36 -10.14 -0.74
C ALA A 193 14.86 -10.04 -2.19
N GLY A 194 16.00 -10.67 -2.52
CA GLY A 194 16.51 -10.72 -3.89
C GLY A 194 15.57 -11.45 -4.85
N TYR A 195 15.06 -12.64 -4.45
CA TYR A 195 14.06 -13.35 -5.25
C TYR A 195 12.77 -12.54 -5.41
N ALA A 196 12.25 -11.97 -4.34
CA ALA A 196 11.04 -11.15 -4.39
C ALA A 196 11.23 -9.93 -5.31
N CYS A 197 12.39 -9.29 -5.27
CA CYS A 197 12.73 -8.18 -6.17
C CYS A 197 12.74 -8.65 -7.64
N CYS A 198 13.46 -9.72 -7.98
CA CYS A 198 13.48 -10.28 -9.33
C CYS A 198 12.07 -10.67 -9.81
N ARG A 199 11.24 -11.22 -8.90
CA ARG A 199 9.85 -11.56 -9.22
C ARG A 199 9.02 -10.33 -9.57
N GLN A 200 9.14 -9.24 -8.82
CA GLN A 200 8.45 -7.98 -9.13
C GLN A 200 8.95 -7.37 -10.45
N LEU A 201 10.26 -7.40 -10.70
CA LEU A 201 10.83 -6.95 -11.97
C LEU A 201 10.35 -7.80 -13.15
N SER A 202 10.19 -9.13 -12.98
CA SER A 202 9.66 -9.99 -14.04
C SER A 202 8.24 -9.57 -14.46
N PHE A 203 7.40 -9.17 -13.53
CA PHE A 203 6.07 -8.66 -13.83
C PHE A 203 6.12 -7.34 -14.62
N GLY A 204 7.02 -6.43 -14.25
CA GLY A 204 7.23 -5.18 -15.00
C GLY A 204 7.72 -5.43 -16.43
N PHE A 205 8.66 -6.37 -16.62
CA PHE A 205 9.13 -6.73 -17.96
C PHE A 205 8.03 -7.38 -18.81
N LEU A 206 7.23 -8.25 -18.22
CA LEU A 206 6.10 -8.87 -18.91
C LEU A 206 5.04 -7.83 -19.30
N ASP A 207 4.71 -6.91 -18.39
CA ASP A 207 3.80 -5.80 -18.66
C ASP A 207 4.27 -4.96 -19.85
N MET A 208 5.52 -4.51 -19.82
CA MET A 208 6.09 -3.71 -20.91
C MET A 208 6.18 -4.50 -22.22
N ALA A 209 6.52 -5.79 -22.17
CA ALA A 209 6.55 -6.63 -23.36
C ALA A 209 5.19 -6.71 -24.04
N TRP A 210 4.11 -6.83 -23.27
CA TRP A 210 2.74 -6.82 -23.80
C TRP A 210 2.32 -5.45 -24.36
N HIS A 211 2.61 -4.37 -23.65
CA HIS A 211 2.01 -3.05 -23.94
C HIS A 211 2.87 -2.12 -24.80
N THR A 212 4.09 -2.51 -25.16
CA THR A 212 4.91 -1.80 -26.17
C THR A 212 4.80 -2.39 -27.56
N ARG A 213 3.99 -3.42 -27.76
CA ARG A 213 3.77 -4.03 -29.08
C ARG A 213 2.98 -3.09 -29.99
N THR A 214 3.43 -3.01 -31.25
CA THR A 214 2.74 -2.27 -32.32
C THR A 214 2.04 -3.17 -33.32
N GLU A 215 2.33 -4.48 -33.29
CA GLU A 215 1.78 -5.49 -34.19
C GLU A 215 0.86 -6.46 -33.42
N PRO A 216 -0.17 -7.01 -34.11
CA PRO A 216 -1.03 -8.05 -33.50
C PRO A 216 -0.21 -9.23 -32.99
N PHE A 217 -0.65 -9.79 -31.85
CA PHE A 217 0.00 -10.97 -31.28
C PHE A 217 -0.36 -12.23 -32.10
N GLY A 218 0.63 -12.96 -32.53
CA GLY A 218 0.48 -14.20 -33.32
C GLY A 218 1.42 -15.34 -32.92
N GLU A 219 2.04 -15.22 -31.74
CA GLU A 219 3.06 -16.14 -31.23
C GLU A 219 2.49 -17.07 -30.15
N ASP A 220 3.29 -18.06 -29.71
CA ASP A 220 2.98 -18.84 -28.52
C ASP A 220 3.16 -18.00 -27.24
N VAL A 221 2.10 -17.89 -26.45
CA VAL A 221 2.08 -17.05 -25.23
C VAL A 221 3.12 -17.51 -24.21
N ILE A 222 3.35 -18.81 -24.07
CA ILE A 222 4.33 -19.37 -23.12
C ILE A 222 5.75 -18.96 -23.52
N SER A 223 6.07 -19.08 -24.80
CA SER A 223 7.39 -18.67 -25.33
C SER A 223 7.61 -17.18 -25.23
N PHE A 224 6.58 -16.38 -25.50
CA PHE A 224 6.61 -14.93 -25.35
C PHE A 224 6.87 -14.51 -23.89
N GLU A 225 6.14 -15.08 -22.94
CA GLU A 225 6.29 -14.81 -21.52
C GLU A 225 7.70 -15.12 -21.03
N LYS A 226 8.23 -16.30 -21.39
CA LYS A 226 9.60 -16.70 -21.04
C LYS A 226 10.66 -15.75 -21.57
N GLU A 227 10.51 -15.31 -22.80
CA GLU A 227 11.45 -14.33 -23.40
C GLU A 227 11.35 -12.98 -22.70
N ALA A 228 10.13 -12.51 -22.38
CA ALA A 228 9.90 -11.20 -21.77
C ALA A 228 10.64 -11.04 -20.43
N TRP A 229 10.70 -12.06 -19.61
CA TRP A 229 11.31 -11.97 -18.28
C TRP A 229 12.59 -12.83 -18.07
N LYS A 230 13.17 -13.38 -19.12
CA LYS A 230 14.35 -14.28 -19.04
C LYS A 230 15.50 -13.75 -18.17
N GLN A 231 15.70 -12.44 -18.14
CA GLN A 231 16.79 -11.81 -17.40
C GLN A 231 16.55 -11.74 -15.87
N THR A 232 15.32 -12.02 -15.41
CA THR A 232 14.94 -12.01 -14.00
C THR A 232 14.65 -13.38 -13.44
N VAL A 233 14.73 -14.44 -14.26
CA VAL A 233 14.56 -15.83 -13.84
C VAL A 233 15.81 -16.30 -13.12
N ILE A 234 15.71 -16.48 -11.80
CA ILE A 234 16.82 -16.94 -10.94
C ILE A 234 16.61 -18.34 -10.37
N VAL A 235 15.43 -18.93 -10.62
CA VAL A 235 15.09 -20.31 -10.26
C VAL A 235 14.36 -20.95 -11.44
N PRO A 236 14.45 -22.31 -11.61
CA PRO A 236 13.73 -22.99 -12.67
C PRO A 236 12.22 -22.74 -12.62
N GLU A 237 11.62 -22.47 -13.77
CA GLU A 237 10.18 -22.33 -13.89
C GLU A 237 9.48 -23.68 -13.75
N VAL A 238 8.27 -23.67 -13.18
CA VAL A 238 7.43 -24.87 -13.10
C VAL A 238 6.72 -25.05 -14.46
N PRO A 239 6.90 -26.20 -15.13
CA PRO A 239 6.23 -26.46 -16.42
C PRO A 239 4.71 -26.32 -16.32
N GLY A 240 4.10 -25.68 -17.33
CA GLY A 240 2.66 -25.48 -17.41
C GLY A 240 2.14 -24.27 -16.63
N THR A 241 3.01 -23.46 -15.99
CA THR A 241 2.61 -22.18 -15.43
C THR A 241 2.54 -21.10 -16.51
N LEU A 242 1.55 -20.21 -16.42
CA LEU A 242 1.34 -19.11 -17.34
C LEU A 242 0.77 -17.91 -16.58
N MET A 243 1.56 -16.86 -16.45
CA MET A 243 1.16 -15.66 -15.73
C MET A 243 0.23 -14.77 -16.56
N SER A 244 0.50 -14.60 -17.84
CA SER A 244 -0.25 -13.71 -18.74
C SER A 244 -1.76 -13.96 -18.72
N SER A 245 -2.20 -15.22 -18.63
CA SER A 245 -3.64 -15.55 -18.63
C SER A 245 -4.38 -15.18 -17.34
N SER A 246 -3.65 -14.89 -16.25
CA SER A 246 -4.20 -14.54 -14.93
C SER A 246 -3.78 -13.17 -14.44
N PHE A 247 -3.03 -12.42 -15.25
CA PHE A 247 -2.45 -11.14 -14.86
C PHE A 247 -3.46 -9.98 -14.98
N GLY A 248 -4.50 -10.02 -14.15
CA GLY A 248 -5.56 -9.00 -14.15
C GLY A 248 -5.05 -7.58 -13.98
N HIS A 249 -4.01 -7.33 -13.19
CA HIS A 249 -3.45 -5.99 -12.95
C HIS A 249 -3.15 -5.23 -14.25
N ILE A 250 -2.49 -5.88 -15.22
CA ILE A 250 -2.05 -5.23 -16.45
C ILE A 250 -3.09 -5.27 -17.58
N PHE A 251 -4.10 -6.16 -17.52
CA PHE A 251 -5.12 -6.28 -18.57
C PHE A 251 -6.48 -5.69 -18.20
N SER A 252 -6.84 -5.65 -16.91
CA SER A 252 -8.12 -5.13 -16.43
C SER A 252 -8.05 -4.27 -15.17
N GLY A 253 -6.90 -4.27 -14.48
CA GLY A 253 -6.70 -3.59 -13.20
C GLY A 253 -6.17 -2.16 -13.29
N GLY A 254 -5.96 -1.63 -14.51
CA GLY A 254 -5.51 -0.24 -14.71
C GLY A 254 -3.99 -0.03 -14.59
N TYR A 255 -3.17 -1.11 -14.58
CA TYR A 255 -1.70 -1.04 -14.53
C TYR A 255 -1.01 -1.38 -15.85
N SER A 256 -1.71 -1.29 -16.98
CA SER A 256 -1.14 -1.50 -18.32
C SER A 256 0.01 -0.52 -18.56
N ALA A 257 1.20 -1.04 -18.92
CA ALA A 257 2.46 -0.30 -19.01
C ALA A 257 2.82 0.49 -17.73
N GLY A 258 2.29 0.11 -16.58
CA GLY A 258 2.43 0.83 -15.31
C GLY A 258 2.76 -0.07 -14.11
N TYR A 259 2.93 -1.38 -14.30
CA TYR A 259 3.23 -2.30 -13.19
C TYR A 259 4.57 -1.99 -12.51
N TYR A 260 5.54 -1.44 -13.21
CA TYR A 260 6.81 -0.98 -12.65
C TYR A 260 6.62 0.01 -11.49
N GLY A 261 5.46 0.69 -11.45
CA GLY A 261 5.10 1.68 -10.44
C GLY A 261 5.16 1.13 -9.02
N TYR A 262 4.86 -0.16 -8.80
CA TYR A 262 5.02 -0.80 -7.48
C TYR A 262 6.47 -0.76 -7.00
N LYS A 263 7.42 -1.10 -7.86
CA LYS A 263 8.85 -1.08 -7.50
C LYS A 263 9.41 0.35 -7.42
N TRP A 264 8.92 1.25 -8.24
CA TRP A 264 9.25 2.67 -8.15
C TRP A 264 8.73 3.28 -6.83
N ALA A 265 7.48 2.97 -6.46
CA ALA A 265 6.90 3.44 -5.22
C ALA A 265 7.64 2.91 -3.97
N GLU A 266 8.25 1.70 -4.03
CA GLU A 266 9.13 1.23 -2.95
C GLU A 266 10.36 2.14 -2.74
N VAL A 267 10.90 2.74 -3.80
CA VAL A 267 11.97 3.74 -3.68
C VAL A 267 11.45 4.98 -3.00
N LEU A 268 10.29 5.48 -3.46
CA LEU A 268 9.66 6.69 -2.93
C LEU A 268 9.27 6.52 -1.45
N ASP A 269 8.62 5.40 -1.11
CA ASP A 269 8.15 5.14 0.25
C ASP A 269 9.29 4.99 1.24
N ALA A 270 10.35 4.25 0.87
CA ALA A 270 11.50 4.05 1.75
C ALA A 270 12.24 5.36 2.03
N ASP A 271 12.44 6.19 1.01
CA ASP A 271 13.07 7.50 1.15
C ASP A 271 12.16 8.48 1.92
N ALA A 272 10.84 8.47 1.67
CA ALA A 272 9.87 9.28 2.42
C ALA A 272 9.80 8.85 3.90
N PHE A 273 9.78 7.54 4.17
CA PHE A 273 9.75 7.03 5.55
C PHE A 273 11.04 7.32 6.33
N SER A 274 12.18 7.48 5.63
CA SER A 274 13.43 7.88 6.30
C SER A 274 13.28 9.22 7.06
N VAL A 275 12.46 10.15 6.55
CA VAL A 275 12.16 11.41 7.25
C VAL A 275 11.43 11.15 8.57
N PHE A 276 10.46 10.24 8.57
CA PHE A 276 9.77 9.84 9.81
C PHE A 276 10.70 9.14 10.79
N LYS A 277 11.65 8.34 10.29
CA LYS A 277 12.68 7.72 11.16
C LYS A 277 13.59 8.75 11.81
N GLU A 278 13.96 9.79 11.09
CA GLU A 278 14.82 10.88 11.56
C GLU A 278 14.10 11.82 12.54
N THR A 279 12.83 12.12 12.28
CA THR A 279 12.06 13.11 13.06
C THR A 279 11.19 12.50 14.16
N GLY A 280 11.02 11.19 14.13
CA GLY A 280 10.10 10.40 14.97
C GLY A 280 8.91 9.90 14.17
N ILE A 281 8.63 8.58 14.27
CA ILE A 281 7.61 7.90 13.44
C ILE A 281 6.17 8.40 13.66
N PHE A 282 5.91 9.14 14.74
CA PHE A 282 4.63 9.81 15.02
C PHE A 282 4.74 11.35 14.96
N ASN A 283 5.78 11.87 14.30
CA ASN A 283 5.96 13.32 14.19
C ASN A 283 4.84 13.97 13.37
N ARG A 284 4.05 14.80 14.01
CA ARG A 284 2.90 15.47 13.40
C ARG A 284 3.26 16.52 12.35
N GLU A 285 4.43 17.13 12.46
CA GLU A 285 4.87 18.14 11.47
C GLU A 285 5.24 17.45 10.17
N THR A 286 6.00 16.34 10.25
CA THR A 286 6.34 15.49 9.10
C THR A 286 5.06 14.95 8.44
N ALA A 287 4.13 14.40 9.24
CA ALA A 287 2.85 13.90 8.75
C ALA A 287 2.02 15.01 8.09
N ARG A 288 1.96 16.21 8.69
CA ARG A 288 1.27 17.37 8.10
C ARG A 288 1.91 17.79 6.78
N SER A 289 3.23 17.79 6.70
CA SER A 289 3.96 18.10 5.48
C SER A 289 3.62 17.09 4.39
N PHE A 290 3.61 15.77 4.70
CA PHE A 290 3.22 14.72 3.77
C PHE A 290 1.77 14.87 3.31
N ARG A 291 0.83 15.10 4.24
CA ARG A 291 -0.57 15.39 3.91
C ARG A 291 -0.70 16.58 2.97
N LYS A 292 -0.09 17.72 3.31
CA LYS A 292 -0.19 18.98 2.56
C LYS A 292 0.40 18.88 1.17
N ASN A 293 1.54 18.22 1.03
CA ASN A 293 2.31 18.23 -0.21
C ASN A 293 2.02 17.04 -1.13
N ILE A 294 1.52 15.91 -0.57
CA ILE A 294 1.23 14.68 -1.31
C ILE A 294 -0.26 14.35 -1.24
N LEU A 295 -0.77 13.96 -0.04
CA LEU A 295 -2.10 13.35 0.07
C LEU A 295 -3.24 14.27 -0.36
N SER A 296 -3.13 15.59 -0.10
CA SER A 296 -4.20 16.52 -0.45
C SER A 296 -4.20 16.94 -1.91
N LYS A 297 -3.14 16.64 -2.66
CA LYS A 297 -2.92 17.20 -4.00
C LYS A 297 -3.51 16.36 -5.13
N GLY A 298 -3.64 15.05 -4.97
CA GLY A 298 -4.06 14.20 -6.06
C GLY A 298 -3.23 14.44 -7.32
N GLY A 299 -3.87 14.50 -8.47
CA GLY A 299 -3.24 14.73 -9.79
C GLY A 299 -3.15 16.20 -10.20
N THR A 300 -3.21 17.15 -9.27
CA THR A 300 -3.23 18.60 -9.59
C THR A 300 -1.88 19.17 -10.01
N GLU A 301 -0.79 18.49 -9.69
CA GLU A 301 0.60 18.87 -10.02
C GLU A 301 1.40 17.61 -10.33
N ASP A 302 2.53 17.75 -11.03
CA ASP A 302 3.41 16.62 -11.34
C ASP A 302 3.97 15.96 -10.06
N PRO A 303 4.03 14.63 -9.99
CA PRO A 303 4.46 13.89 -8.81
C PRO A 303 5.86 14.25 -8.31
N ASP A 304 6.80 14.52 -9.21
CA ASP A 304 8.17 14.90 -8.85
C ASP A 304 8.20 16.24 -8.11
N ILE A 305 7.36 17.21 -8.51
CA ILE A 305 7.22 18.51 -7.83
C ILE A 305 6.63 18.31 -6.43
N LEU A 306 5.59 17.50 -6.31
CA LEU A 306 4.95 17.19 -5.03
C LEU A 306 5.93 16.49 -4.09
N TYR A 307 6.65 15.50 -4.60
CA TYR A 307 7.63 14.73 -3.83
C TYR A 307 8.77 15.61 -3.34
N LYS A 308 9.39 16.41 -4.23
CA LYS A 308 10.45 17.36 -3.88
C LYS A 308 10.01 18.40 -2.83
N ARG A 309 8.75 18.83 -2.90
CA ARG A 309 8.19 19.77 -1.92
C ARG A 309 8.08 19.15 -0.52
N PHE A 310 7.80 17.87 -0.43
CA PHE A 310 7.80 17.12 0.83
C PHE A 310 9.23 16.78 1.28
N ARG A 311 10.02 16.20 0.38
CA ARG A 311 11.31 15.59 0.72
C ARG A 311 12.48 16.58 0.74
N GLY A 312 12.35 17.71 0.02
CA GLY A 312 13.42 18.69 -0.17
C GLY A 312 14.43 18.32 -1.26
N LYS A 313 14.32 17.14 -1.86
CA LYS A 313 15.20 16.63 -2.92
C LYS A 313 14.49 15.57 -3.76
N ASP A 314 15.16 15.09 -4.81
CA ASP A 314 14.73 13.90 -5.56
C ASP A 314 14.78 12.64 -4.68
N ALA A 315 13.97 11.63 -5.02
CA ALA A 315 14.00 10.34 -4.36
C ALA A 315 15.35 9.63 -4.58
N GLU A 316 15.84 8.96 -3.56
CA GLU A 316 17.09 8.21 -3.59
C GLU A 316 16.87 6.75 -3.22
N ILE A 317 17.48 5.84 -3.97
CA ILE A 317 17.36 4.39 -3.75
C ILE A 317 18.03 3.92 -2.44
N GLY A 318 18.90 4.72 -1.84
CA GLY A 318 19.71 4.34 -0.67
C GLY A 318 18.88 3.84 0.51
N ALA A 319 17.73 4.46 0.78
CA ALA A 319 16.83 4.04 1.87
C ALA A 319 16.23 2.64 1.60
N LEU A 320 15.83 2.34 0.37
CA LEU A 320 15.33 1.02 -0.02
C LEU A 320 16.42 -0.06 0.10
N LEU A 321 17.63 0.22 -0.38
CA LEU A 321 18.74 -0.71 -0.26
C LEU A 321 19.02 -1.04 1.21
N LYS A 322 19.09 -0.02 2.07
CA LYS A 322 19.27 -0.20 3.51
C LYS A 322 18.13 -1.02 4.14
N ARG A 323 16.87 -0.76 3.78
CA ARG A 323 15.70 -1.55 4.24
C ARG A 323 15.83 -3.02 3.88
N ASN A 324 16.36 -3.32 2.69
CA ASN A 324 16.58 -4.68 2.20
C ASN A 324 17.90 -5.32 2.69
N GLY A 325 18.62 -4.70 3.63
CA GLY A 325 19.87 -5.22 4.17
C GLY A 325 21.06 -5.11 3.21
N ILE A 326 20.99 -4.24 2.21
CA ILE A 326 22.05 -4.00 1.22
C ILE A 326 22.77 -2.71 1.60
N GLU A 327 24.03 -2.81 2.02
CA GLU A 327 24.87 -1.63 2.29
C GLU A 327 25.51 -1.12 0.99
N PRO A 328 25.49 0.20 0.71
CA PRO A 328 26.27 0.78 -0.36
C PRO A 328 27.76 0.57 -0.09
N GLY A 329 28.43 -0.21 -0.92
CA GLY A 329 29.86 -0.55 -0.76
C GLY A 329 30.17 -1.96 -0.24
N GLY A 330 29.15 -2.79 0.05
CA GLY A 330 29.33 -4.21 0.34
C GLY A 330 29.81 -5.00 -0.90
N PRO A 331 30.14 -6.33 -0.76
CA PRO A 331 30.79 -7.13 -1.80
C PRO A 331 30.08 -7.22 -3.17
N SER A 332 28.89 -6.65 -3.31
CA SER A 332 28.15 -6.59 -4.59
C SER A 332 28.79 -5.63 -5.63
N ALA A 333 29.70 -4.74 -5.22
CA ALA A 333 30.46 -3.90 -6.16
C ALA A 333 31.35 -4.73 -7.12
N SER A 334 31.66 -5.99 -6.75
CA SER A 334 32.43 -6.91 -7.60
C SER A 334 31.61 -7.61 -8.70
N VAL A 335 30.28 -7.52 -8.65
CA VAL A 335 29.39 -8.14 -9.66
C VAL A 335 29.21 -7.23 -10.88
N GLN A 336 29.32 -5.91 -10.71
CA GLN A 336 29.27 -4.97 -11.85
C GLN A 336 30.45 -5.13 -12.83
N SER A 337 31.59 -5.65 -12.38
CA SER A 337 32.74 -5.89 -13.27
C SER A 337 32.63 -7.20 -14.10
N ARG A 338 31.65 -8.07 -13.81
CA ARG A 338 31.43 -9.34 -14.53
C ARG A 338 30.33 -9.28 -15.59
N MET A 339 29.59 -8.19 -15.70
CA MET A 339 28.58 -7.97 -16.73
C MET A 339 29.10 -7.16 -17.95
N GLN A 340 30.40 -6.93 -18.04
CA GLN A 340 31.04 -6.29 -19.18
C GLN A 340 31.95 -7.25 -19.97
N VAL A 341 31.56 -8.51 -20.09
CA VAL A 341 32.21 -9.44 -21.05
C VAL A 341 31.14 -10.07 -21.93
#